data_be334090fe7aac137608ecee431f4492
#
_entry.id   be334090fe7aac137608ecee431f4492
#
_cell.length_a   1.000
_cell.length_b   1.000
_cell.length_c   1.000
_cell.angle_alpha   90.00
_cell.angle_beta   90.00
_cell.angle_gamma   90.00
#
_symmetry.space_group_name_H-M   'P 1'
#
loop_
_entity.id
_entity.type
_entity.pdbx_description
1 polymer ?
#
loop_
_entity_poly.entity_id
_entity_poly.type
_entity_poly.pdbx_seq_one_letter_code
_entity_poly.pdbx_strand_id
1 'polypeptide(L)'
;RKNNAYFEKDEHGNRLPYLEAIAITFLPDKQSEFLQFVQGNLDFLNSLDASYKDELLTNDGRLRDTYTESVNMIRGPYLNTEYLGFYLDSKTPEIQSELIRKAINYGFDRQKMMIYLRNGIGNPAHGGFIPIGLQGHDASLGFTYQPDKAKQLVEQFKKESGISNPEITLTTTSNYLSFCEFIQRELEKAGLIINLDVMPEATLRTARSNGKVDMFRSSWVADYLDAENYLSIFYSKNFAPNGSNYFHYKNTQFDSLYNKAF
;
A
#
# COMPACT_ATOMS: atom_id res chain seq x y z
N ARG A 1 17.87 -25.51 4.94
CA ARG A 1 18.70 -26.17 5.96
C ARG A 1 19.87 -25.29 6.33
N LYS A 2 20.39 -25.44 7.55
CA LYS A 2 21.55 -24.70 8.07
C LYS A 2 22.78 -24.90 7.19
N ASN A 3 23.47 -23.79 6.89
CA ASN A 3 24.79 -23.83 6.26
C ASN A 3 25.87 -23.91 7.36
N ASN A 4 26.43 -25.07 7.59
CA ASN A 4 27.47 -25.27 8.60
C ASN A 4 28.77 -24.51 8.31
N ALA A 5 28.95 -24.02 7.08
CA ALA A 5 30.13 -23.24 6.67
C ALA A 5 29.86 -21.72 6.65
N TYR A 6 28.67 -21.28 7.18
CA TYR A 6 28.35 -19.86 7.23
C TYR A 6 29.37 -19.11 8.11
N PHE A 7 29.83 -17.97 7.63
CA PHE A 7 30.99 -17.27 8.19
C PHE A 7 30.67 -16.39 9.38
N GLU A 8 29.44 -15.90 9.48
CA GLU A 8 29.04 -14.97 10.55
C GLU A 8 28.90 -15.66 11.90
N LYS A 9 29.17 -14.87 12.94
CA LYS A 9 28.99 -15.23 14.34
C LYS A 9 28.22 -14.12 15.05
N ASP A 10 27.54 -14.47 16.13
CA ASP A 10 26.94 -13.49 17.04
C ASP A 10 28.00 -12.77 17.89
N GLU A 11 27.53 -11.83 18.72
CA GLU A 11 28.37 -11.07 19.69
C GLU A 11 29.08 -11.95 20.73
N HIS A 12 28.60 -13.17 20.94
CA HIS A 12 29.16 -14.15 21.88
C HIS A 12 30.09 -15.16 21.17
N GLY A 13 30.30 -15.02 19.87
CA GLY A 13 31.15 -15.90 19.09
C GLY A 13 30.49 -17.20 18.61
N ASN A 14 29.20 -17.41 18.85
CA ASN A 14 28.47 -18.58 18.35
C ASN A 14 28.18 -18.45 16.86
N ARG A 15 28.27 -19.57 16.14
CA ARG A 15 28.01 -19.59 14.68
C ARG A 15 26.54 -19.37 14.35
N LEU A 16 26.28 -18.50 13.39
CA LEU A 16 24.99 -18.34 12.75
C LEU A 16 24.84 -19.31 11.55
N PRO A 17 23.61 -19.59 11.11
CA PRO A 17 22.33 -19.28 11.77
C PRO A 17 22.05 -20.22 12.94
N TYR A 18 21.21 -19.80 13.88
CA TYR A 18 20.78 -20.64 15.00
C TYR A 18 19.84 -21.76 14.55
N LEU A 19 18.93 -21.44 13.61
CA LEU A 19 17.94 -22.40 13.11
C LEU A 19 18.59 -23.48 12.26
N GLU A 20 18.19 -24.75 12.48
CA GLU A 20 18.64 -25.86 11.66
C GLU A 20 17.99 -25.89 10.27
N ALA A 21 16.73 -25.47 10.18
CA ALA A 21 15.98 -25.36 8.93
C ALA A 21 14.87 -24.32 9.02
N ILE A 22 14.47 -23.82 7.88
CA ILE A 22 13.22 -23.06 7.68
C ILE A 22 12.38 -23.86 6.68
N ALA A 23 11.14 -24.18 7.07
CA ALA A 23 10.14 -24.77 6.18
C ALA A 23 9.12 -23.68 5.82
N ILE A 24 8.89 -23.48 4.53
CA ILE A 24 7.93 -22.48 4.03
C ILE A 24 6.74 -23.21 3.45
N THR A 25 5.56 -22.97 4.00
CA THR A 25 4.28 -23.49 3.51
C THR A 25 3.53 -22.41 2.77
N PHE A 26 3.12 -22.69 1.55
CA PHE A 26 2.27 -21.77 0.76
C PHE A 26 0.81 -22.15 0.97
N LEU A 27 0.04 -21.23 1.52
CA LEU A 27 -1.38 -21.39 1.75
C LEU A 27 -2.17 -20.45 0.82
N PRO A 28 -3.32 -20.89 0.29
CA PRO A 28 -4.04 -20.15 -0.74
C PRO A 28 -4.71 -18.87 -0.21
N ASP A 29 -5.04 -18.85 1.08
CA ASP A 29 -5.76 -17.76 1.71
C ASP A 29 -5.29 -17.49 3.15
N LYS A 30 -5.53 -16.30 3.62
CA LYS A 30 -5.11 -15.82 4.94
C LYS A 30 -5.88 -16.48 6.10
N GLN A 31 -7.08 -16.99 5.85
CA GLN A 31 -7.84 -17.71 6.85
C GLN A 31 -7.19 -19.06 7.18
N SER A 32 -6.83 -19.82 6.15
CA SER A 32 -6.10 -21.08 6.31
C SER A 32 -4.76 -20.88 7.01
N GLU A 33 -4.04 -19.79 6.65
CA GLU A 33 -2.78 -19.42 7.29
C GLU A 33 -2.97 -19.17 8.80
N PHE A 34 -3.97 -18.36 9.16
CA PHE A 34 -4.30 -18.06 10.55
C PHE A 34 -4.68 -19.32 11.36
N LEU A 35 -5.55 -20.17 10.79
CA LEU A 35 -5.97 -21.41 11.47
C LEU A 35 -4.80 -22.38 11.70
N GLN A 36 -3.89 -22.52 10.74
CA GLN A 36 -2.68 -23.34 10.90
C GLN A 36 -1.76 -22.78 11.99
N PHE A 37 -1.64 -21.46 12.09
CA PHE A 37 -0.86 -20.82 13.15
C PHE A 37 -1.48 -21.06 14.53
N VAL A 38 -2.78 -20.84 14.69
CA VAL A 38 -3.48 -21.04 15.97
C VAL A 38 -3.45 -22.51 16.41
N GLN A 39 -3.44 -23.46 15.47
CA GLN A 39 -3.28 -24.89 15.74
C GLN A 39 -1.84 -25.30 16.10
N GLY A 40 -0.88 -24.39 16.02
CA GLY A 40 0.53 -24.67 16.29
C GLY A 40 1.27 -25.39 15.15
N ASN A 41 0.70 -25.41 13.95
CA ASN A 41 1.33 -26.02 12.77
C ASN A 41 2.30 -25.04 12.06
N LEU A 42 2.29 -23.76 12.43
CA LEU A 42 3.19 -22.73 11.97
C LEU A 42 3.83 -22.02 13.17
N ASP A 43 5.14 -21.90 13.16
CA ASP A 43 5.93 -21.19 14.18
C ASP A 43 5.93 -19.66 13.96
N PHE A 44 5.62 -19.21 12.76
CA PHE A 44 5.68 -17.80 12.37
C PHE A 44 4.54 -17.43 11.41
N LEU A 45 3.91 -16.31 11.69
CA LEU A 45 2.89 -15.68 10.85
C LEU A 45 3.33 -14.25 10.50
N ASN A 46 3.45 -13.96 9.21
CA ASN A 46 3.74 -12.62 8.74
C ASN A 46 2.46 -11.91 8.31
N SER A 47 2.10 -10.85 9.01
CA SER A 47 0.88 -10.08 8.84
C SER A 47 -0.42 -10.85 9.14
N LEU A 48 -1.36 -10.17 9.75
CA LEU A 48 -2.67 -10.69 10.10
C LEU A 48 -3.73 -10.12 9.16
N ASP A 49 -4.60 -10.97 8.64
CA ASP A 49 -5.75 -10.54 7.85
C ASP A 49 -6.72 -9.70 8.69
N ALA A 50 -7.38 -8.73 8.05
CA ALA A 50 -8.32 -7.85 8.72
C ALA A 50 -9.50 -8.58 9.40
N SER A 51 -9.88 -9.77 8.90
CA SER A 51 -10.96 -10.58 9.45
C SER A 51 -10.62 -11.20 10.82
N TYR A 52 -9.33 -11.45 11.09
CA TYR A 52 -8.86 -12.13 12.32
C TYR A 52 -8.09 -11.21 13.25
N LYS A 53 -7.91 -9.93 12.88
CA LYS A 53 -7.19 -8.98 13.71
C LYS A 53 -7.80 -8.84 15.13
N ASP A 54 -9.12 -8.87 15.22
CA ASP A 54 -9.86 -8.71 16.48
C ASP A 54 -9.81 -9.97 17.36
N GLU A 55 -9.45 -11.11 16.82
CA GLU A 55 -9.19 -12.32 17.59
C GLU A 55 -7.90 -12.22 18.39
N LEU A 56 -6.81 -11.80 17.75
CA LEU A 56 -5.49 -11.69 18.37
C LEU A 56 -5.19 -10.33 18.99
N LEU A 57 -5.76 -9.26 18.47
CA LEU A 57 -5.37 -7.90 18.80
C LEU A 57 -6.48 -7.12 19.51
N THR A 58 -6.05 -6.22 20.38
CA THR A 58 -6.89 -5.15 20.93
C THR A 58 -7.11 -4.06 19.87
N ASN A 59 -8.06 -3.15 20.11
CA ASN A 59 -8.37 -2.06 19.18
C ASN A 59 -7.21 -1.05 18.98
N ASP A 60 -6.20 -1.07 19.87
CA ASP A 60 -4.98 -0.28 19.77
C ASP A 60 -3.77 -1.09 19.27
N GLY A 61 -4.04 -2.28 18.69
CA GLY A 61 -3.05 -3.10 18.01
C GLY A 61 -2.06 -3.83 18.94
N ARG A 62 -2.39 -4.02 20.21
CA ARG A 62 -1.60 -4.87 21.11
C ARG A 62 -2.12 -6.30 21.08
N LEU A 63 -1.24 -7.27 21.34
CA LEU A 63 -1.64 -8.66 21.53
C LEU A 63 -2.59 -8.75 22.74
N ARG A 64 -3.67 -9.51 22.59
CA ARG A 64 -4.59 -9.78 23.71
C ARG A 64 -3.92 -10.64 24.77
N ASP A 65 -4.24 -10.40 26.05
CA ASP A 65 -3.65 -11.06 27.18
C ASP A 65 -3.78 -12.59 27.13
N THR A 66 -4.86 -13.08 26.53
CA THR A 66 -5.12 -14.53 26.33
C THR A 66 -4.08 -15.23 25.47
N TYR A 67 -3.31 -14.51 24.68
CA TYR A 67 -2.28 -15.06 23.77
C TYR A 67 -0.84 -14.78 24.21
N THR A 68 -0.62 -13.95 25.23
CA THR A 68 0.72 -13.51 25.63
C THR A 68 1.64 -14.62 26.14
N GLU A 69 1.07 -15.73 26.64
CA GLU A 69 1.83 -16.91 27.07
C GLU A 69 2.25 -17.81 25.92
N SER A 70 1.53 -17.77 24.79
CA SER A 70 1.74 -18.70 23.66
C SER A 70 2.26 -18.03 22.40
N VAL A 71 2.08 -16.72 22.26
CA VAL A 71 2.45 -15.95 21.06
C VAL A 71 3.34 -14.78 21.43
N ASN A 72 4.45 -14.64 20.72
CA ASN A 72 5.31 -13.47 20.79
C ASN A 72 5.04 -12.55 19.57
N MET A 73 4.59 -11.32 19.82
CA MET A 73 4.32 -10.34 18.78
C MET A 73 5.51 -9.43 18.58
N ILE A 74 6.11 -9.49 17.41
CA ILE A 74 7.19 -8.57 17.00
C ILE A 74 6.60 -7.44 16.17
N ARG A 75 6.91 -6.19 16.54
CA ARG A 75 6.51 -4.99 15.82
C ARG A 75 7.76 -4.18 15.48
N GLY A 76 7.77 -3.63 14.28
CA GLY A 76 8.89 -2.80 13.84
C GLY A 76 8.49 -1.89 12.69
N PRO A 77 9.31 -0.86 12.38
CA PRO A 77 9.12 -0.06 11.18
C PRO A 77 9.23 -0.96 9.95
N TYR A 78 8.25 -0.84 9.08
CA TYR A 78 8.23 -1.51 7.79
C TYR A 78 8.16 -0.42 6.72
N LEU A 79 9.26 -0.24 6.00
CA LEU A 79 9.40 0.82 4.99
C LEU A 79 8.60 0.47 3.74
N ASN A 80 7.29 0.52 3.89
CA ASN A 80 6.30 0.28 2.86
C ASN A 80 5.34 1.45 2.76
N THR A 81 5.10 1.94 1.57
CA THR A 81 4.06 2.92 1.27
C THR A 81 2.98 2.26 0.43
N GLU A 82 1.78 2.16 1.01
CA GLU A 82 0.57 1.72 0.30
C GLU A 82 -0.01 2.92 -0.45
N TYR A 83 -0.40 2.72 -1.71
CA TYR A 83 -0.87 3.83 -2.55
C TYR A 83 -1.92 3.42 -3.58
N LEU A 84 -2.62 4.43 -4.08
CA LEU A 84 -3.42 4.35 -5.29
C LEU A 84 -2.62 4.97 -6.44
N GLY A 85 -2.39 4.21 -7.50
CA GLY A 85 -1.72 4.68 -8.70
C GLY A 85 -2.71 5.03 -9.80
N PHE A 86 -2.37 6.04 -10.60
CA PHE A 86 -3.13 6.47 -11.77
C PHE A 86 -2.26 6.33 -13.02
N TYR A 87 -2.75 5.62 -14.03
CA TYR A 87 -2.05 5.52 -15.31
C TYR A 87 -2.29 6.78 -16.14
N LEU A 88 -1.31 7.68 -16.19
CA LEU A 88 -1.49 9.03 -16.75
C LEU A 88 -1.56 9.08 -18.29
N ASP A 89 -1.24 7.97 -18.99
CA ASP A 89 -1.49 7.85 -20.44
C ASP A 89 -2.89 7.32 -20.76
N SER A 90 -3.73 7.05 -19.75
CA SER A 90 -5.14 6.67 -19.93
C SER A 90 -5.89 7.73 -20.73
N LYS A 91 -6.93 7.32 -21.46
CA LYS A 91 -7.85 8.23 -22.16
C LYS A 91 -9.09 8.55 -21.33
N THR A 92 -9.24 7.97 -20.16
CA THR A 92 -10.35 8.19 -19.24
C THR A 92 -10.31 9.62 -18.71
N PRO A 93 -11.35 10.46 -18.96
CA PRO A 93 -11.33 11.87 -18.57
C PRO A 93 -11.10 12.09 -17.06
N GLU A 94 -11.67 11.22 -16.23
CA GLU A 94 -11.54 11.23 -14.78
C GLU A 94 -10.08 11.03 -14.34
N ILE A 95 -9.35 10.13 -14.99
CA ILE A 95 -7.93 9.88 -14.71
C ILE A 95 -7.06 11.07 -15.14
N GLN A 96 -7.38 11.67 -16.29
CA GLN A 96 -6.68 12.86 -16.79
C GLN A 96 -6.91 14.10 -15.92
N SER A 97 -8.06 14.16 -15.24
CA SER A 97 -8.42 15.32 -14.42
C SER A 97 -7.62 15.38 -13.12
N GLU A 98 -6.89 16.47 -12.93
CA GLU A 98 -6.26 16.78 -11.66
C GLU A 98 -7.28 17.00 -10.53
N LEU A 99 -8.47 17.53 -10.86
CA LEU A 99 -9.56 17.73 -9.91
C LEU A 99 -9.99 16.40 -9.29
N ILE A 100 -10.19 15.38 -10.11
CA ILE A 100 -10.60 14.04 -9.64
C ILE A 100 -9.49 13.38 -8.85
N ARG A 101 -8.23 13.41 -9.29
CA ARG A 101 -7.11 12.85 -8.53
C ARG A 101 -6.94 13.53 -7.16
N LYS A 102 -7.14 14.84 -7.08
CA LYS A 102 -7.16 15.59 -5.81
C LYS A 102 -8.38 15.24 -4.96
N ALA A 103 -9.57 15.11 -5.57
CA ALA A 103 -10.79 14.69 -4.88
C ALA A 103 -10.62 13.33 -4.21
N ILE A 104 -10.02 12.36 -4.90
CA ILE A 104 -9.70 11.04 -4.33
C ILE A 104 -8.77 11.18 -3.12
N ASN A 105 -7.74 12.02 -3.21
CA ASN A 105 -6.79 12.22 -2.11
C ASN A 105 -7.41 12.87 -0.87
N TYR A 106 -8.37 13.82 -1.04
CA TYR A 106 -9.07 14.46 0.07
C TYR A 106 -10.27 13.68 0.58
N GLY A 107 -10.81 12.73 -0.23
CA GLY A 107 -12.15 12.19 -0.07
C GLY A 107 -12.29 11.04 0.93
N PHE A 108 -11.19 10.44 1.43
CA PHE A 108 -11.29 9.36 2.41
C PHE A 108 -10.39 9.58 3.62
N ASP A 109 -10.89 9.16 4.79
CA ASP A 109 -10.20 9.28 6.08
C ASP A 109 -9.24 8.11 6.29
N ARG A 110 -7.94 8.36 6.05
CA ARG A 110 -6.87 7.36 6.22
C ARG A 110 -6.73 6.91 7.67
N GLN A 111 -6.91 7.82 8.64
CA GLN A 111 -6.82 7.48 10.05
C GLN A 111 -7.95 6.51 10.45
N LYS A 112 -9.18 6.84 10.06
CA LYS A 112 -10.33 6.00 10.31
C LYS A 112 -10.18 4.63 9.63
N MET A 113 -9.71 4.61 8.39
CA MET A 113 -9.44 3.38 7.65
C MET A 113 -8.45 2.47 8.39
N MET A 114 -7.34 3.03 8.91
CA MET A 114 -6.35 2.27 9.67
C MET A 114 -6.91 1.73 10.99
N ILE A 115 -7.72 2.49 11.71
CA ILE A 115 -8.36 2.04 12.94
C ILE A 115 -9.30 0.86 12.65
N TYR A 116 -10.18 0.99 11.66
CA TYR A 116 -11.18 -0.03 11.37
C TYR A 116 -10.61 -1.30 10.74
N LEU A 117 -9.61 -1.18 9.86
CA LEU A 117 -9.12 -2.31 9.08
C LEU A 117 -7.80 -2.89 9.60
N ARG A 118 -7.08 -2.16 10.46
CA ARG A 118 -5.75 -2.56 10.96
C ARG A 118 -5.57 -2.38 12.48
N ASN A 119 -6.63 -2.10 13.24
CA ASN A 119 -6.54 -1.78 14.67
C ASN A 119 -5.45 -0.74 14.98
N GLY A 120 -5.32 0.26 14.11
CA GLY A 120 -4.32 1.32 14.26
C GLY A 120 -2.88 0.90 13.94
N ILE A 121 -2.64 -0.31 13.42
CA ILE A 121 -1.29 -0.73 13.00
C ILE A 121 -0.93 -0.07 11.68
N GLY A 122 0.14 0.71 11.68
CA GLY A 122 0.62 1.53 10.57
C GLY A 122 0.26 3.00 10.73
N ASN A 123 0.81 3.83 9.85
CA ASN A 123 0.63 5.27 9.88
C ASN A 123 -0.15 5.74 8.66
N PRO A 124 -1.15 6.64 8.82
CA PRO A 124 -1.78 7.30 7.69
C PRO A 124 -0.75 8.10 6.89
N ALA A 125 -0.69 7.91 5.57
CA ALA A 125 0.25 8.59 4.72
C ALA A 125 -0.21 10.04 4.43
N HIS A 126 0.09 10.95 5.34
CA HIS A 126 -0.16 12.39 5.20
C HIS A 126 1.05 13.17 4.66
N GLY A 127 2.24 12.60 4.71
CA GLY A 127 3.52 13.23 4.37
C GLY A 127 4.06 12.89 2.97
N GLY A 128 3.21 12.57 2.02
CA GLY A 128 3.66 12.22 0.67
C GLY A 128 4.04 10.75 0.53
N PHE A 129 4.92 10.44 -0.44
CA PHE A 129 5.23 9.07 -0.83
C PHE A 129 6.40 8.46 -0.05
N ILE A 130 7.34 9.28 0.42
CA ILE A 130 8.47 8.82 1.23
C ILE A 130 7.96 8.51 2.64
N PRO A 131 8.12 7.27 3.16
CA PRO A 131 7.58 6.88 4.45
C PRO A 131 8.30 7.55 5.64
N ILE A 132 7.61 7.60 6.77
CA ILE A 132 8.18 8.05 8.04
C ILE A 132 9.42 7.20 8.37
N GLY A 133 10.50 7.87 8.81
CA GLY A 133 11.76 7.24 9.18
C GLY A 133 12.84 7.31 8.11
N LEU A 134 12.52 7.72 6.88
CA LEU A 134 13.51 8.03 5.86
C LEU A 134 13.78 9.54 5.76
N GLN A 135 15.02 9.87 5.44
CA GLN A 135 15.39 11.23 5.05
C GLN A 135 14.57 11.66 3.83
N GLY A 136 14.07 12.89 3.84
CA GLY A 136 13.18 13.41 2.78
C GLY A 136 11.69 13.21 3.07
N HIS A 137 11.30 12.52 4.16
CA HIS A 137 9.91 12.55 4.61
C HIS A 137 9.54 13.95 5.09
N ASP A 138 8.43 14.48 4.59
CA ASP A 138 7.88 15.78 5.00
C ASP A 138 6.37 15.68 5.24
N ALA A 139 5.97 15.76 6.50
CA ALA A 139 4.57 15.63 6.91
C ALA A 139 3.64 16.72 6.34
N SER A 140 4.20 17.82 5.81
CA SER A 140 3.43 18.93 5.24
C SER A 140 3.00 18.69 3.79
N LEU A 141 3.60 17.73 3.09
CA LEU A 141 3.44 17.56 1.64
C LEU A 141 2.24 16.73 1.22
N GLY A 142 1.51 16.14 2.13
CA GLY A 142 0.45 15.20 1.78
C GLY A 142 -0.96 15.80 1.79
N PHE A 143 -1.94 14.91 1.85
CA PHE A 143 -3.35 15.25 1.83
C PHE A 143 -4.01 14.84 3.14
N THR A 144 -4.71 15.76 3.77
CA THR A 144 -5.59 15.48 4.92
C THR A 144 -7.00 15.17 4.45
N TYR A 145 -7.80 14.52 5.30
CA TYR A 145 -9.21 14.25 5.00
C TYR A 145 -10.02 15.54 4.98
N GLN A 146 -10.59 15.88 3.84
CA GLN A 146 -11.41 17.09 3.60
C GLN A 146 -12.59 16.74 2.67
N PRO A 147 -13.64 16.06 3.17
CA PRO A 147 -14.72 15.53 2.33
C PRO A 147 -15.49 16.63 1.57
N ASP A 148 -15.68 17.79 2.18
CA ASP A 148 -16.36 18.91 1.51
C ASP A 148 -15.54 19.43 0.32
N LYS A 149 -14.23 19.50 0.47
CA LYS A 149 -13.32 19.87 -0.61
C LYS A 149 -13.31 18.83 -1.72
N ALA A 150 -13.31 17.53 -1.37
CA ALA A 150 -13.43 16.46 -2.34
C ALA A 150 -14.72 16.60 -3.16
N LYS A 151 -15.85 16.83 -2.51
CA LYS A 151 -17.14 17.07 -3.16
C LYS A 151 -17.10 18.29 -4.08
N GLN A 152 -16.53 19.41 -3.63
CA GLN A 152 -16.38 20.63 -4.45
C GLN A 152 -15.56 20.36 -5.72
N LEU A 153 -14.47 19.60 -5.63
CA LEU A 153 -13.63 19.24 -6.77
C LEU A 153 -14.37 18.34 -7.77
N VAL A 154 -15.15 17.38 -7.29
CA VAL A 154 -16.00 16.53 -8.15
C VAL A 154 -17.06 17.37 -8.87
N GLU A 155 -17.76 18.26 -8.15
CA GLU A 155 -18.76 19.15 -8.76
C GLU A 155 -18.14 20.12 -9.77
N GLN A 156 -16.93 20.60 -9.52
CA GLN A 156 -16.18 21.41 -10.49
C GLN A 156 -15.87 20.59 -11.75
N PHE A 157 -15.38 19.37 -11.60
CA PHE A 157 -15.13 18.47 -12.73
C PHE A 157 -16.38 18.22 -13.57
N LYS A 158 -17.53 17.94 -12.93
CA LYS A 158 -18.82 17.76 -13.64
C LYS A 158 -19.18 18.96 -14.49
N LYS A 159 -18.97 20.16 -13.96
CA LYS A 159 -19.27 21.42 -14.69
C LYS A 159 -18.31 21.63 -15.86
N GLU A 160 -17.02 21.34 -15.69
CA GLU A 160 -16.00 21.57 -16.73
C GLU A 160 -16.04 20.51 -17.82
N SER A 161 -16.30 19.25 -17.48
CA SER A 161 -16.29 18.12 -18.43
C SER A 161 -17.64 17.83 -19.06
N GLY A 162 -18.74 18.24 -18.44
CA GLY A 162 -20.11 17.84 -18.83
C GLY A 162 -20.49 16.43 -18.38
N ILE A 163 -19.62 15.69 -17.68
CA ILE A 163 -19.87 14.34 -17.18
C ILE A 163 -20.65 14.43 -15.87
N SER A 164 -21.92 14.02 -15.87
CA SER A 164 -22.79 14.14 -14.70
C SER A 164 -22.49 13.11 -13.61
N ASN A 165 -22.09 11.91 -13.98
CA ASN A 165 -21.79 10.80 -13.07
C ASN A 165 -20.38 10.29 -13.33
N PRO A 166 -19.32 10.97 -12.80
CA PRO A 166 -17.97 10.52 -13.01
C PRO A 166 -17.74 9.16 -12.35
N GLU A 167 -17.09 8.24 -13.07
CA GLU A 167 -16.82 6.90 -12.60
C GLU A 167 -15.40 6.46 -12.94
N ILE A 168 -14.78 5.68 -12.06
CA ILE A 168 -13.44 5.12 -12.24
C ILE A 168 -13.44 3.65 -11.77
N THR A 169 -12.76 2.80 -12.51
CA THR A 169 -12.46 1.44 -12.05
C THR A 169 -11.17 1.44 -11.23
N LEU A 170 -11.27 1.00 -9.96
CA LEU A 170 -10.13 0.73 -9.08
C LEU A 170 -9.84 -0.77 -9.09
N THR A 171 -8.70 -1.15 -9.67
CA THR A 171 -8.27 -2.53 -9.71
C THR A 171 -7.42 -2.87 -8.47
N THR A 172 -7.75 -3.99 -7.83
CA THR A 172 -7.12 -4.46 -6.60
C THR A 172 -7.01 -5.98 -6.56
N THR A 173 -6.51 -6.52 -5.45
CA THR A 173 -6.50 -7.96 -5.16
C THR A 173 -7.44 -8.27 -4.00
N SER A 174 -7.81 -9.55 -3.83
CA SER A 174 -8.71 -9.99 -2.75
C SER A 174 -8.20 -9.59 -1.35
N ASN A 175 -6.88 -9.63 -1.12
CA ASN A 175 -6.27 -9.26 0.17
C ASN A 175 -6.46 -7.79 0.56
N TYR A 176 -6.79 -6.92 -0.39
CA TYR A 176 -6.96 -5.49 -0.17
C TYR A 176 -8.37 -4.99 -0.52
N LEU A 177 -9.30 -5.92 -0.77
CA LEU A 177 -10.66 -5.58 -1.16
C LEU A 177 -11.35 -4.70 -0.11
N SER A 178 -11.24 -5.04 1.18
CA SER A 178 -11.86 -4.27 2.27
C SER A 178 -11.37 -2.81 2.35
N PHE A 179 -10.08 -2.56 2.03
CA PHE A 179 -9.54 -1.20 1.94
C PHE A 179 -10.14 -0.43 0.76
N CYS A 180 -10.24 -1.08 -0.39
CA CYS A 180 -10.82 -0.48 -1.60
C CYS A 180 -12.32 -0.22 -1.44
N GLU A 181 -13.06 -1.11 -0.78
CA GLU A 181 -14.47 -0.89 -0.42
C GLU A 181 -14.67 0.29 0.55
N PHE A 182 -13.76 0.46 1.52
CA PHE A 182 -13.80 1.63 2.39
C PHE A 182 -13.62 2.91 1.58
N ILE A 183 -12.61 2.95 0.70
CA ILE A 183 -12.33 4.11 -0.17
C ILE A 183 -13.51 4.37 -1.12
N GLN A 184 -14.07 3.35 -1.74
CA GLN A 184 -15.26 3.42 -2.59
C GLN A 184 -16.41 4.14 -1.87
N ARG A 185 -16.80 3.65 -0.68
CA ARG A 185 -17.91 4.22 0.10
C ARG A 185 -17.67 5.68 0.51
N GLU A 186 -16.43 6.04 0.82
CA GLU A 186 -16.12 7.43 1.18
C GLU A 186 -16.15 8.34 -0.06
N LEU A 187 -15.68 7.89 -1.22
CA LEU A 187 -15.68 8.67 -2.46
C LEU A 187 -17.08 8.80 -3.08
N GLU A 188 -17.94 7.81 -2.92
CA GLU A 188 -19.35 7.90 -3.32
C GLU A 188 -20.08 9.07 -2.62
N LYS A 189 -19.74 9.36 -1.36
CA LYS A 189 -20.28 10.53 -0.63
C LYS A 189 -19.86 11.86 -1.24
N ALA A 190 -18.70 11.87 -1.92
CA ALA A 190 -18.23 13.03 -2.66
C ALA A 190 -18.81 13.13 -4.09
N GLY A 191 -19.60 12.13 -4.51
CA GLY A 191 -20.23 12.07 -5.83
C GLY A 191 -19.36 11.49 -6.94
N LEU A 192 -18.33 10.71 -6.59
CA LEU A 192 -17.46 9.94 -7.49
C LEU A 192 -17.77 8.45 -7.36
N ILE A 193 -18.17 7.80 -8.42
CA ILE A 193 -18.46 6.37 -8.47
C ILE A 193 -17.15 5.61 -8.64
N ILE A 194 -16.89 4.63 -7.76
CA ILE A 194 -15.74 3.74 -7.87
C ILE A 194 -16.24 2.33 -8.13
N ASN A 195 -15.88 1.77 -9.28
CA ASN A 195 -16.11 0.37 -9.61
C ASN A 195 -14.89 -0.46 -9.17
N LEU A 196 -15.11 -1.51 -8.40
CA LEU A 196 -14.01 -2.38 -7.95
C LEU A 196 -13.82 -3.54 -8.92
N ASP A 197 -12.59 -3.73 -9.36
CA ASP A 197 -12.16 -4.86 -10.16
C ASP A 197 -11.11 -5.66 -9.40
N VAL A 198 -11.40 -6.94 -9.12
CA VAL A 198 -10.55 -7.80 -8.28
C VAL A 198 -9.84 -8.82 -9.15
N MET A 199 -8.52 -8.74 -9.19
CA MET A 199 -7.66 -9.63 -9.98
C MET A 199 -6.69 -10.42 -9.09
N PRO A 200 -6.23 -11.60 -9.53
CA PRO A 200 -5.05 -12.25 -8.94
C PRO A 200 -3.82 -11.34 -9.02
N GLU A 201 -2.94 -11.41 -8.02
CA GLU A 201 -1.76 -10.53 -7.91
C GLU A 201 -0.87 -10.54 -9.17
N ALA A 202 -0.61 -11.71 -9.74
CA ALA A 202 0.21 -11.84 -10.95
C ALA A 202 -0.46 -11.16 -12.17
N THR A 203 -1.78 -11.27 -12.28
CA THR A 203 -2.58 -10.63 -13.35
C THR A 203 -2.55 -9.12 -13.20
N LEU A 204 -2.79 -8.60 -11.99
CA LEU A 204 -2.73 -7.17 -11.71
C LEU A 204 -1.34 -6.58 -11.99
N ARG A 205 -0.28 -7.29 -11.58
CA ARG A 205 1.10 -6.88 -11.86
C ARG A 205 1.36 -6.72 -13.35
N THR A 206 0.96 -7.71 -14.15
CA THR A 206 1.10 -7.67 -15.61
C THR A 206 0.24 -6.58 -16.24
N ALA A 207 -1.01 -6.44 -15.82
CA ALA A 207 -1.93 -5.43 -16.33
C ALA A 207 -1.42 -4.01 -16.05
N ARG A 208 -0.96 -3.74 -14.81
CA ARG A 208 -0.37 -2.47 -14.39
C ARG A 208 0.89 -2.13 -15.21
N SER A 209 1.80 -3.11 -15.39
CA SER A 209 3.04 -2.89 -16.15
C SER A 209 2.80 -2.58 -17.62
N ASN A 210 1.68 -3.03 -18.18
CA ASN A 210 1.32 -2.80 -19.58
C ASN A 210 0.27 -1.68 -19.77
N GLY A 211 -0.01 -0.87 -18.74
CA GLY A 211 -0.97 0.22 -18.83
C GLY A 211 -2.41 -0.21 -19.16
N LYS A 212 -2.83 -1.38 -18.65
CA LYS A 212 -4.16 -1.96 -18.88
C LYS A 212 -5.15 -1.69 -17.75
N VAL A 213 -4.74 -0.94 -16.73
CA VAL A 213 -5.55 -0.52 -15.59
C VAL A 213 -5.40 0.97 -15.38
N ASP A 214 -6.48 1.68 -15.21
CA ASP A 214 -6.52 3.14 -15.10
C ASP A 214 -6.16 3.62 -13.69
N MET A 215 -6.81 3.06 -12.68
CA MET A 215 -6.48 3.26 -11.27
C MET A 215 -6.28 1.92 -10.59
N PHE A 216 -5.26 1.79 -9.79
CA PHE A 216 -4.91 0.54 -9.14
C PHE A 216 -4.37 0.75 -7.73
N ARG A 217 -4.63 -0.21 -6.86
CA ARG A 217 -3.97 -0.30 -5.56
C ARG A 217 -2.60 -0.96 -5.74
N SER A 218 -1.60 -0.42 -5.07
CA SER A 218 -0.28 -1.02 -5.02
C SER A 218 0.46 -0.65 -3.72
N SER A 219 1.65 -1.19 -3.56
CA SER A 219 2.58 -0.87 -2.50
C SER A 219 4.00 -0.75 -3.04
N TRP A 220 4.82 0.01 -2.32
CA TRP A 220 6.25 0.08 -2.56
C TRP A 220 6.99 -0.18 -1.27
N VAL A 221 7.70 -1.29 -1.23
CA VAL A 221 8.60 -1.65 -0.13
C VAL A 221 10.01 -1.25 -0.54
N ALA A 222 10.76 -0.62 0.37
CA ALA A 222 12.13 -0.22 0.08
C ALA A 222 13.03 -1.44 -0.13
N ASP A 223 13.80 -1.42 -1.22
CA ASP A 223 14.87 -2.38 -1.47
C ASP A 223 16.14 -2.01 -0.68
N TYR A 224 16.31 -0.72 -0.35
CA TYR A 224 17.38 -0.15 0.47
C TYR A 224 16.92 1.15 1.14
N LEU A 225 17.64 1.55 2.19
CA LEU A 225 17.27 2.66 3.10
C LEU A 225 17.63 4.04 2.51
N ASP A 226 17.03 4.38 1.37
CA ASP A 226 17.21 5.68 0.74
C ASP A 226 15.90 6.19 0.12
N ALA A 227 15.69 7.51 0.15
CA ALA A 227 14.54 8.16 -0.46
C ALA A 227 14.52 7.99 -1.99
N GLU A 228 15.69 7.82 -2.61
CA GLU A 228 15.83 7.53 -4.03
C GLU A 228 14.97 6.34 -4.46
N ASN A 229 14.96 5.27 -3.64
CA ASN A 229 14.18 4.08 -3.92
C ASN A 229 12.68 4.37 -4.11
N TYR A 230 12.14 5.35 -3.38
CA TYR A 230 10.75 5.82 -3.50
C TYR A 230 10.56 6.83 -4.64
N LEU A 231 11.57 7.63 -4.94
CA LEU A 231 11.50 8.66 -5.98
C LEU A 231 11.71 8.07 -7.39
N SER A 232 12.46 6.97 -7.49
CA SER A 232 12.76 6.29 -8.76
C SER A 232 11.51 5.87 -9.55
N ILE A 233 10.39 5.57 -8.84
CA ILE A 233 9.13 5.17 -9.49
C ILE A 233 8.39 6.34 -10.16
N PHE A 234 8.82 7.58 -9.96
CA PHE A 234 8.31 8.76 -10.64
C PHE A 234 9.25 9.28 -11.74
N TYR A 235 10.45 8.71 -11.86
CA TYR A 235 11.42 9.12 -12.86
C TYR A 235 11.01 8.69 -14.26
N SER A 236 10.99 9.60 -15.22
CA SER A 236 10.41 9.32 -16.55
C SER A 236 11.19 8.29 -17.36
N LYS A 237 12.48 8.08 -17.08
CA LYS A 237 13.26 7.04 -17.75
C LYS A 237 12.93 5.62 -17.24
N ASN A 238 12.21 5.51 -16.12
CA ASN A 238 11.81 4.23 -15.51
C ASN A 238 10.38 3.82 -15.90
N PHE A 239 9.86 4.23 -17.04
CA PHE A 239 8.52 3.83 -17.49
C PHE A 239 8.38 2.30 -17.58
N ALA A 240 7.28 1.80 -17.05
CA ALA A 240 6.87 0.42 -17.27
C ALA A 240 6.62 0.17 -18.78
N PRO A 241 6.81 -1.05 -19.31
CA PRO A 241 7.13 -2.28 -18.58
C PRO A 241 8.63 -2.46 -18.24
N ASN A 242 9.53 -1.61 -18.72
CA ASN A 242 10.97 -1.77 -18.57
C ASN A 242 11.51 -1.23 -17.23
N GLY A 243 10.69 -0.45 -16.50
CA GLY A 243 11.02 0.11 -15.19
C GLY A 243 9.81 0.17 -14.26
N SER A 244 9.96 0.86 -13.13
CA SER A 244 9.01 0.87 -12.03
C SER A 244 8.01 2.04 -12.06
N ASN A 245 8.10 2.95 -13.03
CA ASN A 245 7.15 4.04 -13.19
C ASN A 245 5.88 3.55 -13.89
N TYR A 246 5.01 2.90 -13.13
CA TYR A 246 3.73 2.35 -13.60
C TYR A 246 2.69 3.43 -13.91
N PHE A 247 2.94 4.66 -13.47
CA PHE A 247 2.04 5.80 -13.67
C PHE A 247 2.24 6.47 -15.03
N HIS A 248 3.38 6.23 -15.68
CA HIS A 248 3.90 7.01 -16.80
C HIS A 248 3.96 8.51 -16.46
N TYR A 249 4.25 8.81 -15.17
CA TYR A 249 4.47 10.18 -14.73
C TYR A 249 5.71 10.76 -15.39
N LYS A 250 5.55 11.96 -15.96
CA LYS A 250 6.63 12.68 -16.62
C LYS A 250 6.61 14.15 -16.21
N ASN A 251 7.69 14.61 -15.64
CA ASN A 251 7.88 16.00 -15.28
C ASN A 251 9.36 16.36 -15.42
N THR A 252 9.68 17.29 -16.32
CA THR A 252 11.06 17.66 -16.63
C THR A 252 11.79 18.31 -15.45
N GLN A 253 11.08 19.04 -14.59
CA GLN A 253 11.66 19.63 -13.38
C GLN A 253 11.98 18.55 -12.36
N PHE A 254 11.06 17.61 -12.15
CA PHE A 254 11.31 16.45 -11.28
C PHE A 254 12.50 15.63 -11.78
N ASP A 255 12.54 15.28 -13.07
CA ASP A 255 13.64 14.53 -13.68
C ASP A 255 14.99 15.25 -13.53
N SER A 256 14.99 16.58 -13.69
CA SER A 256 16.20 17.37 -13.50
C SER A 256 16.69 17.38 -12.06
N LEU A 257 15.77 17.49 -11.08
CA LEU A 257 16.11 17.44 -9.66
C LEU A 257 16.59 16.04 -9.25
N TYR A 258 15.91 14.99 -9.72
CA TYR A 258 16.31 13.61 -9.50
C TYR A 258 17.73 13.33 -9.98
N ASN A 259 18.05 13.70 -11.23
CA ASN A 259 19.41 13.53 -11.79
C ASN A 259 20.49 14.41 -11.10
N LYS A 260 20.11 15.43 -10.34
CA LYS A 260 21.07 16.23 -9.55
C LYS A 260 21.32 15.68 -8.16
N ALA A 261 20.32 14.97 -7.63
CA ALA A 261 20.39 14.40 -6.29
C ALA A 261 21.10 13.03 -6.28
N PHE A 262 20.96 12.31 -7.39
CA PHE A 262 21.43 10.94 -7.57
C PHE A 262 22.18 10.78 -8.89
#